data_b31cf524b6688e5f00b16e126d96e71d
#
_entry.id   b31cf524b6688e5f00b16e126d96e71d
#
_cell.length_a   1.000
_cell.length_b   1.000
_cell.length_c   1.000
_cell.angle_alpha   90.00
_cell.angle_beta   90.00
_cell.angle_gamma   90.00
#
_symmetry.space_group_name_H-M   'P 1'
#
loop_
_entity.id
_entity.type
_entity.pdbx_description
1 polymer ?
#
loop_
_entity_poly.entity_id
_entity_poly.type
_entity_poly.pdbx_seq_one_letter_code
_entity_poly.pdbx_strand_id
1 'polypeptide(L)'
;MKQLQICQKGLFGVIAIGFSYGIYRIFRGLTKGEFRENIKQQIVKCYNESINKGFVEPFDILQTFSKNEQGIEFHIKLVKSLAKKPVGYQQNINPLIEPFEEGQLVLKLQKYNLLLNKYPVNPYHTLLVPEQFIHQTEKFSKEYLSLTYDVLCAVEGFAFFNSHSEAGASLDHKHVQIVSKLAYQSANILNHIREWQFERSLKELNKFIRLRYLKKIKHFILFFNQDQLQSKNCDELQQQNLIYETYERLLNKCQVDNIQDLKHNLIMTQEFMMIVVRKKANYNGVSFNAVCFTGSLLAKNEQECEKLKQARIIEILEYLAEVDEYVYQDIDEC
;
A
#
# COMPACT_ATOMS: atom_id res chain seq x y z
N MET A 1 7.43 -15.64 51.19
CA MET A 1 8.17 -14.95 50.09
C MET A 1 8.76 -15.87 49.00
N LYS A 2 8.52 -17.19 49.01
CA LYS A 2 9.03 -18.11 47.96
C LYS A 2 7.99 -18.51 46.89
N GLN A 3 6.72 -18.19 47.07
CA GLN A 3 5.66 -18.57 46.12
C GLN A 3 5.36 -17.54 45.00
N LEU A 4 5.81 -16.28 45.12
CA LEU A 4 5.62 -15.25 44.11
C LEU A 4 6.70 -15.22 42.99
N GLN A 5 7.87 -15.88 43.22
CA GLN A 5 8.93 -15.94 42.22
C GLN A 5 8.75 -17.06 41.18
N ILE A 6 7.91 -18.06 41.43
CA ILE A 6 7.65 -19.18 40.56
C ILE A 6 6.65 -18.80 39.45
N CYS A 7 5.73 -17.87 39.74
CA CYS A 7 4.73 -17.40 38.76
C CYS A 7 5.33 -16.50 37.68
N GLN A 8 6.35 -15.71 38.00
CA GLN A 8 6.98 -14.82 36.98
C GLN A 8 7.90 -15.57 36.00
N LYS A 9 8.58 -16.65 36.45
CA LYS A 9 9.40 -17.46 35.55
C LYS A 9 8.60 -18.36 34.61
N GLY A 10 7.38 -18.76 35.01
CA GLY A 10 6.47 -19.54 34.17
C GLY A 10 5.84 -18.71 33.06
N LEU A 11 5.59 -17.42 33.27
CA LEU A 11 5.00 -16.53 32.27
C LEU A 11 6.00 -16.16 31.17
N PHE A 12 7.28 -15.95 31.51
CA PHE A 12 8.34 -15.68 30.53
C PHE A 12 8.77 -16.91 29.71
N GLY A 13 8.67 -18.10 30.25
CA GLY A 13 8.96 -19.35 29.56
C GLY A 13 7.88 -19.75 28.55
N VAL A 14 6.63 -19.39 28.78
CA VAL A 14 5.51 -19.63 27.85
C VAL A 14 5.52 -18.63 26.70
N ILE A 15 6.05 -17.42 26.90
CA ILE A 15 6.18 -16.39 25.87
C ILE A 15 7.27 -16.76 24.86
N ALA A 16 8.36 -17.42 25.25
CA ALA A 16 9.48 -17.75 24.35
C ALA A 16 9.24 -18.96 23.44
N ILE A 17 8.35 -19.89 23.80
CA ILE A 17 8.03 -21.09 22.99
C ILE A 17 6.78 -20.86 22.12
N GLY A 18 6.00 -19.79 22.39
CA GLY A 18 4.78 -19.44 21.68
C GLY A 18 4.93 -18.49 20.50
N PHE A 19 6.15 -18.10 20.10
CA PHE A 19 6.37 -17.04 19.11
C PHE A 19 5.92 -17.41 17.68
N SER A 20 5.69 -18.67 17.35
CA SER A 20 5.18 -19.08 16.03
C SER A 20 3.68 -19.40 15.98
N TYR A 21 3.03 -19.65 17.11
CA TYR A 21 1.58 -19.96 17.19
C TYR A 21 0.81 -19.03 18.15
N GLY A 22 1.50 -18.22 18.95
CA GLY A 22 0.94 -17.54 20.11
C GLY A 22 0.40 -16.13 19.86
N ILE A 23 0.89 -15.41 18.87
CA ILE A 23 0.52 -14.01 18.66
C ILE A 23 -0.94 -13.89 18.22
N TYR A 24 -1.43 -14.79 17.38
CA TYR A 24 -2.85 -14.81 16.99
C TYR A 24 -3.83 -15.04 18.16
N ARG A 25 -3.42 -15.83 19.16
CA ARG A 25 -4.25 -16.07 20.35
C ARG A 25 -4.36 -14.85 21.29
N ILE A 26 -3.33 -13.98 21.28
CA ILE A 26 -3.34 -12.72 22.05
C ILE A 26 -4.35 -11.72 21.47
N PHE A 27 -4.54 -11.71 20.15
CA PHE A 27 -5.46 -10.80 19.47
C PHE A 27 -6.93 -11.25 19.46
N ARG A 28 -7.23 -12.50 19.79
CA ARG A 28 -8.61 -13.06 19.76
C ARG A 28 -9.59 -12.40 20.74
N GLY A 29 -9.13 -11.60 21.66
CA GLY A 29 -9.98 -10.89 22.64
C GLY A 29 -9.98 -9.37 22.47
N LEU A 30 -9.22 -8.82 21.51
CA LEU A 30 -9.14 -7.40 21.32
C LEU A 30 -10.29 -6.88 20.44
N THR A 31 -10.75 -5.69 20.74
CA THR A 31 -11.58 -4.92 19.80
C THR A 31 -10.74 -4.53 18.56
N LYS A 32 -11.39 -4.20 17.45
CA LYS A 32 -10.69 -3.69 16.25
C LYS A 32 -9.80 -2.49 16.56
N GLY A 33 -10.25 -1.59 17.45
CA GLY A 33 -9.47 -0.42 17.85
C GLY A 33 -8.19 -0.81 18.58
N GLU A 34 -8.28 -1.72 19.56
CA GLU A 34 -7.11 -2.22 20.29
C GLU A 34 -6.14 -2.98 19.38
N PHE A 35 -6.65 -3.76 18.43
CA PHE A 35 -5.84 -4.46 17.45
C PHE A 35 -5.03 -3.49 16.57
N ARG A 36 -5.69 -2.47 16.01
CA ARG A 36 -5.05 -1.43 15.19
C ARG A 36 -4.05 -0.60 15.97
N GLU A 37 -4.39 -0.24 17.21
CA GLU A 37 -3.46 0.49 18.09
C GLU A 37 -2.21 -0.35 18.41
N ASN A 38 -2.36 -1.64 18.64
CA ASN A 38 -1.22 -2.54 18.86
C ASN A 38 -0.33 -2.62 17.62
N ILE A 39 -0.91 -2.77 16.41
CA ILE A 39 -0.15 -2.75 15.15
C ILE A 39 0.64 -1.44 15.03
N LYS A 40 0.02 -0.29 15.28
CA LYS A 40 0.66 1.02 15.23
C LYS A 40 1.86 1.10 16.18
N GLN A 41 1.67 0.69 17.43
CA GLN A 41 2.74 0.71 18.44
C GLN A 41 3.92 -0.18 18.05
N GLN A 42 3.66 -1.38 17.52
CA GLN A 42 4.72 -2.28 17.05
C GLN A 42 5.46 -1.73 15.83
N ILE A 43 4.77 -1.12 14.86
CA ILE A 43 5.40 -0.46 13.71
C ILE A 43 6.32 0.66 14.19
N VAL A 44 5.84 1.56 15.05
CA VAL A 44 6.62 2.69 15.56
C VAL A 44 7.83 2.22 16.34
N LYS A 45 7.65 1.24 17.25
CA LYS A 45 8.72 0.67 18.05
C LYS A 45 9.80 0.04 17.16
N CYS A 46 9.40 -0.91 16.30
CA CYS A 46 10.32 -1.64 15.43
C CYS A 46 11.06 -0.69 14.48
N TYR A 47 10.37 0.28 13.88
CA TYR A 47 10.97 1.27 13.00
C TYR A 47 12.06 2.10 13.72
N ASN A 48 11.75 2.64 14.91
CA ASN A 48 12.71 3.45 15.66
C ASN A 48 13.94 2.63 16.10
N GLU A 49 13.73 1.40 16.56
CA GLU A 49 14.82 0.49 16.90
C GLU A 49 15.70 0.15 15.69
N SER A 50 15.07 -0.11 14.55
CA SER A 50 15.78 -0.47 13.30
C SER A 50 16.53 0.70 12.68
N ILE A 51 16.01 1.93 12.77
CA ILE A 51 16.73 3.14 12.38
C ILE A 51 17.98 3.32 13.26
N ASN A 52 17.81 3.22 14.59
CA ASN A 52 18.94 3.42 15.54
C ASN A 52 20.05 2.40 15.36
N LYS A 53 19.74 1.19 14.90
CA LYS A 53 20.70 0.12 14.64
C LYS A 53 21.21 0.10 13.19
N GLY A 54 20.70 0.94 12.31
CA GLY A 54 21.09 0.98 10.90
C GLY A 54 20.54 -0.18 10.06
N PHE A 55 19.50 -0.90 10.53
CA PHE A 55 18.86 -1.96 9.78
C PHE A 55 17.87 -1.43 8.72
N VAL A 56 17.27 -0.28 8.99
CA VAL A 56 16.45 0.47 8.05
C VAL A 56 17.20 1.75 7.68
N GLU A 57 17.36 1.98 6.37
CA GLU A 57 18.09 3.10 5.80
C GLU A 57 17.15 3.98 4.97
N PRO A 58 16.48 4.99 5.56
CA PRO A 58 15.59 5.86 4.83
C PRO A 58 16.32 6.62 3.72
N PHE A 59 15.63 6.85 2.62
CA PHE A 59 16.14 7.77 1.61
C PHE A 59 16.04 9.22 2.07
N ASP A 60 17.13 9.94 1.96
CA ASP A 60 17.12 11.39 2.12
C ASP A 60 16.40 12.04 0.93
N ILE A 61 15.34 12.79 1.20
CA ILE A 61 14.73 13.65 0.21
C ILE A 61 15.55 14.93 0.15
N LEU A 62 16.32 15.10 -0.93
CA LEU A 62 17.19 16.26 -1.12
C LEU A 62 16.37 17.50 -1.43
N GLN A 63 15.33 17.35 -2.24
CA GLN A 63 14.47 18.42 -2.69
C GLN A 63 13.11 17.91 -3.13
N THR A 64 12.07 18.71 -2.95
CA THR A 64 10.72 18.47 -3.47
C THR A 64 10.34 19.64 -4.36
N PHE A 65 9.88 19.34 -5.58
CA PHE A 65 9.36 20.31 -6.53
C PHE A 65 7.86 20.07 -6.69
N SER A 66 7.10 21.16 -6.67
CA SER A 66 5.66 21.12 -6.97
C SER A 66 5.42 21.52 -8.41
N LYS A 67 4.50 20.84 -9.07
CA LYS A 67 4.06 21.15 -10.43
C LYS A 67 2.55 21.00 -10.54
N ASN A 68 1.87 22.09 -10.92
CA ASN A 68 0.42 22.06 -11.12
C ASN A 68 0.09 21.75 -12.58
N GLU A 69 -0.76 20.73 -12.80
CA GLU A 69 -1.34 20.41 -14.09
C GLU A 69 -2.83 20.09 -13.94
N GLN A 70 -3.65 20.79 -14.69
CA GLN A 70 -5.12 20.65 -14.68
C GLN A 70 -5.75 20.76 -13.27
N GLY A 71 -5.19 21.63 -12.41
CA GLY A 71 -5.67 21.82 -11.05
C GLY A 71 -5.12 20.87 -10.00
N ILE A 72 -4.36 19.85 -10.41
CA ILE A 72 -3.70 18.90 -9.49
C ILE A 72 -2.23 19.29 -9.31
N GLU A 73 -1.82 19.40 -8.06
CA GLU A 73 -0.42 19.60 -7.71
C GLU A 73 0.30 18.25 -7.61
N PHE A 74 1.30 18.06 -8.45
CA PHE A 74 2.20 16.90 -8.42
C PHE A 74 3.48 17.25 -7.66
N HIS A 75 3.96 16.31 -6.83
CA HIS A 75 5.20 16.45 -6.09
C HIS A 75 6.29 15.56 -6.70
N ILE A 76 7.37 16.18 -7.19
CA ILE A 76 8.56 15.48 -7.69
C ILE A 76 9.61 15.53 -6.59
N LYS A 77 9.93 14.38 -6.01
CA LYS A 77 10.92 14.23 -4.94
C LYS A 77 12.25 13.73 -5.51
N LEU A 78 13.28 14.56 -5.41
CA LEU A 78 14.66 14.13 -5.66
C LEU A 78 15.16 13.41 -4.43
N VAL A 79 15.44 12.12 -4.54
CA VAL A 79 15.98 11.31 -3.46
C VAL A 79 17.47 11.07 -3.68
N LYS A 80 18.23 11.11 -2.59
CA LYS A 80 19.65 10.80 -2.64
C LYS A 80 19.83 9.36 -3.11
N SER A 81 20.59 9.23 -4.18
CA SER A 81 20.85 8.01 -4.94
C SER A 81 20.66 6.69 -4.18
N LEU A 82 19.84 5.84 -4.77
CA LEU A 82 19.81 4.38 -4.61
C LEU A 82 21.17 3.69 -4.91
N ALA A 83 22.27 4.44 -5.05
CA ALA A 83 23.62 3.91 -5.30
C ALA A 83 24.10 2.94 -4.20
N LYS A 84 23.39 2.86 -3.08
CA LYS A 84 23.63 1.88 -2.01
C LYS A 84 22.74 0.64 -2.07
N LYS A 85 21.75 0.53 -2.98
CA LYS A 85 21.19 -0.79 -3.22
C LYS A 85 22.31 -1.67 -3.72
N PRO A 86 22.67 -2.77 -3.02
CA PRO A 86 23.64 -3.70 -3.55
C PRO A 86 23.18 -4.10 -4.95
N VAL A 87 23.99 -3.78 -5.95
CA VAL A 87 23.81 -4.32 -7.30
C VAL A 87 24.19 -5.79 -7.15
N GLY A 88 23.19 -6.65 -7.08
CA GLY A 88 23.36 -8.08 -6.83
C GLY A 88 22.81 -8.51 -5.49
N TYR A 89 21.49 -8.45 -5.30
CA TYR A 89 20.85 -9.55 -4.59
C TYR A 89 21.31 -10.82 -5.28
N GLN A 90 21.94 -11.73 -4.52
CA GLN A 90 22.19 -13.08 -5.03
C GLN A 90 20.88 -13.54 -5.65
N GLN A 91 20.86 -13.81 -6.94
CA GLN A 91 19.67 -13.97 -7.79
C GLN A 91 18.68 -15.05 -7.33
N ASN A 92 18.93 -15.71 -6.19
CA ASN A 92 18.18 -16.87 -5.70
C ASN A 92 17.60 -16.70 -4.29
N ILE A 93 17.68 -15.53 -3.64
CA ILE A 93 17.14 -15.36 -2.28
C ILE A 93 15.95 -14.41 -2.36
N ASN A 94 14.76 -14.93 -2.04
CA ASN A 94 13.56 -14.11 -1.87
C ASN A 94 13.62 -13.38 -0.50
N PRO A 95 13.79 -12.05 -0.47
CA PRO A 95 13.96 -11.31 0.79
C PRO A 95 12.67 -11.21 1.61
N LEU A 96 11.54 -11.69 1.06
CA LEU A 96 10.22 -11.63 1.69
C LEU A 96 9.82 -12.98 2.33
N ILE A 97 10.73 -13.96 2.38
CA ILE A 97 10.57 -15.25 3.07
C ILE A 97 11.61 -15.36 4.18
N GLU A 98 11.26 -15.98 5.30
CA GLU A 98 12.22 -16.24 6.39
C GLU A 98 13.44 -17.07 5.92
N PRO A 99 14.64 -16.79 6.44
CA PRO A 99 14.92 -15.79 7.48
C PRO A 99 14.98 -14.36 6.93
N PHE A 100 14.27 -13.43 7.60
CA PHE A 100 14.32 -12.02 7.28
C PHE A 100 15.63 -11.39 7.73
N GLU A 101 15.99 -10.25 7.14
CA GLU A 101 17.07 -9.42 7.67
C GLU A 101 16.72 -8.92 9.09
N GLU A 102 17.74 -8.73 9.92
CA GLU A 102 17.56 -8.26 11.29
C GLU A 102 16.83 -6.92 11.32
N GLY A 103 15.89 -6.78 12.25
CA GLY A 103 15.08 -5.56 12.41
C GLY A 103 13.98 -5.36 11.35
N GLN A 104 13.79 -6.27 10.41
CA GLN A 104 12.79 -6.12 9.35
C GLN A 104 11.41 -6.60 9.77
N LEU A 105 11.31 -7.67 10.56
CA LEU A 105 10.02 -8.22 11.00
C LEU A 105 9.39 -7.35 12.10
N VAL A 106 8.20 -6.81 11.82
CA VAL A 106 7.38 -6.06 12.80
C VAL A 106 6.48 -7.02 13.58
N LEU A 107 5.66 -7.79 12.86
CA LEU A 107 4.67 -8.71 13.44
C LEU A 107 4.42 -9.90 12.51
N LYS A 108 4.13 -11.05 13.11
CA LYS A 108 3.48 -12.19 12.44
C LYS A 108 1.97 -12.11 12.66
N LEU A 109 1.21 -12.03 11.58
CA LEU A 109 -0.24 -11.84 11.56
C LEU A 109 -0.89 -13.04 10.86
N GLN A 110 -1.19 -14.10 11.59
CA GLN A 110 -1.67 -15.39 11.06
C GLN A 110 -0.67 -15.98 10.05
N LYS A 111 -1.08 -16.04 8.77
CA LYS A 111 -0.29 -16.52 7.62
C LYS A 111 0.38 -15.38 6.84
N TYR A 112 0.49 -14.20 7.44
CA TYR A 112 1.12 -13.02 6.86
C TYR A 112 2.18 -12.45 7.79
N ASN A 113 3.21 -11.87 7.22
CA ASN A 113 4.24 -11.12 7.91
C ASN A 113 4.11 -9.64 7.60
N LEU A 114 4.16 -8.80 8.63
CA LEU A 114 4.30 -7.37 8.49
C LEU A 114 5.77 -7.00 8.65
N LEU A 115 6.38 -6.52 7.57
CA LEU A 115 7.81 -6.20 7.50
C LEU A 115 8.00 -4.69 7.35
N LEU A 116 9.12 -4.15 7.84
CA LEU A 116 9.57 -2.82 7.47
C LEU A 116 10.16 -2.83 6.05
N ASN A 117 9.87 -1.79 5.28
CA ASN A 117 10.65 -1.54 4.06
C ASN A 117 12.06 -1.10 4.47
N LYS A 118 13.09 -1.79 3.95
CA LYS A 118 14.49 -1.50 4.30
C LYS A 118 14.94 -0.11 3.84
N TYR A 119 14.42 0.37 2.71
CA TYR A 119 14.78 1.65 2.09
C TYR A 119 13.53 2.53 1.90
N PRO A 120 12.93 3.03 3.00
CA PRO A 120 11.68 3.76 2.90
C PRO A 120 11.91 5.21 2.45
N VAL A 121 11.06 5.72 1.56
CA VAL A 121 10.95 7.16 1.25
C VAL A 121 10.12 7.88 2.30
N ASN A 122 9.14 7.19 2.88
CA ASN A 122 8.28 7.72 3.94
C ASN A 122 8.52 6.94 5.22
N PRO A 123 8.52 7.59 6.40
CA PRO A 123 8.60 6.89 7.68
C PRO A 123 7.48 5.86 7.86
N TYR A 124 7.79 4.79 8.58
CA TYR A 124 6.83 3.71 8.88
C TYR A 124 6.28 2.99 7.65
N HIS A 125 7.03 2.98 6.56
CA HIS A 125 6.68 2.21 5.37
C HIS A 125 6.83 0.72 5.64
N THR A 126 5.72 -0.01 5.55
CA THR A 126 5.65 -1.45 5.80
C THR A 126 5.24 -2.23 4.56
N LEU A 127 5.54 -3.53 4.58
CA LEU A 127 5.14 -4.50 3.58
C LEU A 127 4.31 -5.58 4.28
N LEU A 128 3.10 -5.83 3.82
CA LEU A 128 2.32 -6.98 4.23
C LEU A 128 2.55 -8.10 3.22
N VAL A 129 3.05 -9.24 3.69
CA VAL A 129 3.57 -10.32 2.84
C VAL A 129 3.00 -11.66 3.31
N PRO A 130 2.52 -12.56 2.44
CA PRO A 130 2.19 -13.93 2.82
C PRO A 130 3.43 -14.66 3.36
N GLU A 131 3.26 -15.49 4.39
CA GLU A 131 4.33 -16.30 4.97
C GLU A 131 4.92 -17.28 3.95
N GLN A 132 4.04 -17.85 3.11
CA GLN A 132 4.44 -18.70 2.01
C GLN A 132 4.45 -17.97 0.69
N PHE A 133 5.26 -18.43 -0.24
CA PHE A 133 5.31 -17.84 -1.57
C PHE A 133 3.95 -17.91 -2.26
N ILE A 134 3.42 -16.73 -2.57
CA ILE A 134 2.27 -16.53 -3.46
C ILE A 134 2.77 -15.59 -4.56
N HIS A 135 2.52 -15.91 -5.81
CA HIS A 135 2.96 -15.07 -6.91
C HIS A 135 2.25 -13.71 -6.89
N GLN A 136 2.96 -12.65 -7.28
CA GLN A 136 2.47 -11.27 -7.23
C GLN A 136 1.17 -11.07 -8.04
N THR A 137 0.99 -11.82 -9.13
CA THR A 137 -0.19 -11.75 -10.01
C THR A 137 -1.42 -12.47 -9.49
N GLU A 138 -1.30 -13.30 -8.45
CA GLU A 138 -2.42 -14.03 -7.89
C GLU A 138 -3.49 -13.07 -7.35
N LYS A 139 -4.75 -13.51 -7.36
CA LYS A 139 -5.87 -12.77 -6.78
C LYS A 139 -5.71 -12.60 -5.27
N PHE A 140 -6.18 -11.51 -4.72
CA PHE A 140 -6.21 -11.33 -3.27
C PHE A 140 -7.27 -12.23 -2.62
N SER A 141 -6.98 -12.72 -1.42
CA SER A 141 -7.99 -13.32 -0.54
C SER A 141 -8.72 -12.22 0.27
N LYS A 142 -9.88 -12.58 0.80
CA LYS A 142 -10.66 -11.69 1.69
C LYS A 142 -9.87 -11.28 2.92
N GLU A 143 -9.20 -12.25 3.54
CA GLU A 143 -8.39 -12.01 4.73
C GLU A 143 -7.22 -11.06 4.43
N TYR A 144 -6.56 -11.23 3.27
CA TYR A 144 -5.42 -10.39 2.92
C TYR A 144 -5.83 -8.93 2.77
N LEU A 145 -6.92 -8.66 2.04
CA LEU A 145 -7.41 -7.28 1.86
C LEU A 145 -7.93 -6.68 3.17
N SER A 146 -8.64 -7.47 3.99
CA SER A 146 -9.13 -7.02 5.30
C SER A 146 -7.97 -6.68 6.24
N LEU A 147 -6.93 -7.53 6.29
CA LEU A 147 -5.75 -7.26 7.09
C LEU A 147 -4.96 -6.04 6.56
N THR A 148 -4.87 -5.88 5.23
CA THR A 148 -4.31 -4.66 4.62
C THR A 148 -5.05 -3.42 5.09
N TYR A 149 -6.39 -3.47 5.12
CA TYR A 149 -7.23 -2.38 5.61
C TYR A 149 -6.97 -2.07 7.09
N ASP A 150 -6.84 -3.08 7.95
CA ASP A 150 -6.54 -2.86 9.36
C ASP A 150 -5.16 -2.22 9.58
N VAL A 151 -4.13 -2.66 8.84
CA VAL A 151 -2.80 -2.06 8.93
C VAL A 151 -2.81 -0.62 8.42
N LEU A 152 -3.46 -0.32 7.27
CA LEU A 152 -3.53 1.05 6.78
C LEU A 152 -4.31 1.97 7.72
N CYS A 153 -5.36 1.47 8.37
CA CYS A 153 -6.10 2.22 9.41
C CYS A 153 -5.21 2.49 10.64
N ALA A 154 -4.39 1.52 11.06
CA ALA A 154 -3.48 1.68 12.18
C ALA A 154 -2.47 2.81 11.95
N VAL A 155 -1.97 2.98 10.74
CA VAL A 155 -1.02 4.05 10.38
C VAL A 155 -1.69 5.30 9.81
N GLU A 156 -3.02 5.30 9.71
CA GLU A 156 -3.82 6.40 9.15
C GLU A 156 -3.36 6.79 7.73
N GLY A 157 -2.88 5.81 6.96
CA GLY A 157 -2.22 6.02 5.68
C GLY A 157 -2.99 5.45 4.49
N PHE A 158 -2.24 5.01 3.49
CA PHE A 158 -2.79 4.27 2.37
C PHE A 158 -1.92 3.07 2.01
N ALA A 159 -2.52 2.09 1.36
CA ALA A 159 -1.84 0.92 0.83
C ALA A 159 -1.79 0.99 -0.70
N PHE A 160 -0.73 0.41 -1.28
CA PHE A 160 -0.63 0.27 -2.72
C PHE A 160 0.00 -1.07 -3.12
N PHE A 161 -0.38 -1.53 -4.30
CA PHE A 161 0.06 -2.78 -4.87
C PHE A 161 0.40 -2.63 -6.35
N ASN A 162 1.44 -3.36 -6.78
CA ASN A 162 1.90 -3.41 -8.16
C ASN A 162 1.83 -4.87 -8.62
N SER A 163 0.95 -5.20 -9.54
CA SER A 163 0.68 -6.62 -9.88
C SER A 163 1.80 -7.28 -10.70
N HIS A 164 2.47 -6.52 -11.57
CA HIS A 164 3.47 -7.02 -12.53
C HIS A 164 4.66 -6.06 -12.60
N SER A 165 5.74 -6.50 -13.23
CA SER A 165 6.90 -5.65 -13.54
C SER A 165 6.51 -4.41 -14.34
N GLU A 166 5.58 -4.53 -15.30
CA GLU A 166 5.04 -3.40 -16.08
C GLU A 166 4.14 -2.47 -15.25
N ALA A 167 3.66 -2.96 -14.10
CA ALA A 167 2.97 -2.13 -13.11
C ALA A 167 3.94 -1.56 -12.04
N GLY A 168 5.23 -1.88 -12.12
CA GLY A 168 6.26 -1.41 -11.20
C GLY A 168 6.55 -2.36 -10.03
N ALA A 169 6.15 -3.65 -10.11
CA ALA A 169 6.59 -4.68 -9.16
C ALA A 169 8.09 -4.97 -9.32
N SER A 170 8.78 -5.10 -8.21
CA SER A 170 10.22 -5.44 -8.18
C SER A 170 10.51 -6.87 -7.76
N LEU A 171 9.52 -7.58 -7.24
CA LEU A 171 9.60 -8.96 -6.75
C LEU A 171 8.35 -9.73 -7.15
N ASP A 172 8.51 -11.03 -7.39
CA ASP A 172 7.41 -11.92 -7.76
C ASP A 172 6.64 -12.46 -6.55
N HIS A 173 7.17 -12.33 -5.34
CA HIS A 173 6.45 -12.67 -4.13
C HIS A 173 5.44 -11.59 -3.78
N LYS A 174 4.19 -11.98 -3.58
CA LYS A 174 3.07 -11.06 -3.31
C LYS A 174 3.32 -10.21 -2.09
N HIS A 175 3.25 -8.90 -2.27
CA HIS A 175 3.40 -7.94 -1.20
C HIS A 175 2.58 -6.69 -1.45
N VAL A 176 1.88 -6.22 -0.43
CA VAL A 176 1.22 -4.92 -0.41
C VAL A 176 2.10 -3.96 0.39
N GLN A 177 2.30 -2.77 -0.14
CA GLN A 177 3.07 -1.71 0.50
C GLN A 177 2.11 -0.77 1.21
N ILE A 178 2.41 -0.42 2.47
CA ILE A 178 1.56 0.43 3.29
C ILE A 178 2.41 1.58 3.83
N VAL A 179 1.98 2.80 3.58
CA VAL A 179 2.64 4.03 4.01
C VAL A 179 1.78 4.78 5.01
N SER A 180 2.43 5.47 5.94
CA SER A 180 1.74 6.24 6.98
C SER A 180 1.10 7.52 6.43
N LYS A 181 0.28 8.18 7.26
CA LYS A 181 -0.37 9.47 6.94
C LYS A 181 0.59 10.56 6.45
N LEU A 182 1.87 10.49 6.80
CA LEU A 182 2.88 11.44 6.32
C LEU A 182 3.02 11.42 4.79
N ALA A 183 2.70 10.30 4.15
CA ALA A 183 2.71 10.20 2.69
C ALA A 183 1.62 11.04 2.01
N TYR A 184 0.51 11.36 2.70
CA TYR A 184 -0.57 12.20 2.16
C TYR A 184 -0.13 13.63 1.86
N GLN A 185 0.93 14.13 2.48
CA GLN A 185 1.50 15.46 2.19
C GLN A 185 1.93 15.62 0.72
N SER A 186 2.10 14.51 0.00
CA SER A 186 2.45 14.50 -1.42
C SER A 186 1.54 13.60 -2.26
N ALA A 187 0.40 13.19 -1.72
CA ALA A 187 -0.57 12.34 -2.38
C ALA A 187 -1.82 13.14 -2.81
N ASN A 188 -1.62 14.24 -3.52
CA ASN A 188 -2.65 15.22 -3.82
C ASN A 188 -3.82 14.66 -4.64
N ILE A 189 -3.58 13.64 -5.48
CA ILE A 189 -4.66 12.93 -6.17
C ILE A 189 -5.60 12.25 -5.16
N LEU A 190 -5.05 11.58 -4.13
CA LEU A 190 -5.89 10.93 -3.11
C LEU A 190 -6.64 11.96 -2.27
N ASN A 191 -6.00 13.08 -1.94
CA ASN A 191 -6.65 14.18 -1.23
C ASN A 191 -7.79 14.77 -2.05
N HIS A 192 -7.59 15.00 -3.34
CA HIS A 192 -8.64 15.48 -4.25
C HIS A 192 -9.85 14.53 -4.30
N ILE A 193 -9.64 13.20 -4.38
CA ILE A 193 -10.73 12.21 -4.36
C ILE A 193 -11.49 12.28 -3.04
N ARG A 194 -10.81 12.44 -1.90
CA ARG A 194 -11.43 12.55 -0.56
C ARG A 194 -12.25 13.83 -0.43
N GLU A 195 -11.73 14.96 -0.90
CA GLU A 195 -12.42 16.25 -0.90
C GLU A 195 -13.68 16.20 -1.77
N TRP A 196 -13.58 15.62 -2.97
CA TRP A 196 -14.72 15.43 -3.88
C TRP A 196 -15.82 14.57 -3.25
N GLN A 197 -15.47 13.50 -2.52
CA GLN A 197 -16.42 12.68 -1.78
C GLN A 197 -17.14 13.48 -0.67
N PHE A 198 -16.39 14.30 0.06
CA PHE A 198 -16.93 15.09 1.16
C PHE A 198 -17.95 16.12 0.69
N GLU A 199 -17.79 16.70 -0.48
CA GLU A 199 -18.69 17.69 -1.07
C GLU A 199 -20.00 17.05 -1.58
N ARG A 200 -19.99 15.77 -1.90
CA ARG A 200 -21.14 15.04 -2.41
C ARG A 200 -21.70 14.11 -1.34
N SER A 201 -22.95 14.34 -0.94
CA SER A 201 -23.61 13.51 0.06
C SER A 201 -23.63 12.03 -0.33
N LEU A 202 -23.51 11.14 0.67
CA LEU A 202 -23.37 9.68 0.68
C LEU A 202 -24.26 8.83 -0.28
N LYS A 203 -25.13 9.42 -1.07
CA LYS A 203 -26.07 8.70 -1.96
C LYS A 203 -25.40 7.99 -3.14
N GLU A 204 -24.11 8.24 -3.41
CA GLU A 204 -23.41 7.75 -4.60
C GLU A 204 -22.35 6.68 -4.32
N LEU A 205 -22.31 6.13 -3.11
CA LEU A 205 -21.29 5.14 -2.66
C LEU A 205 -21.19 3.87 -3.53
N ASN A 206 -22.20 3.58 -4.36
CA ASN A 206 -22.22 2.39 -5.20
C ASN A 206 -21.84 2.63 -6.66
N LYS A 207 -21.46 3.85 -7.01
CA LYS A 207 -21.07 4.20 -8.38
C LYS A 207 -19.57 4.15 -8.54
N PHE A 208 -19.14 3.75 -9.74
CA PHE A 208 -17.76 3.91 -10.14
C PHE A 208 -17.47 5.38 -10.45
N ILE A 209 -16.25 5.81 -10.13
CA ILE A 209 -15.78 7.17 -10.34
C ILE A 209 -14.51 7.12 -11.16
N ARG A 210 -14.31 8.14 -11.99
CA ARG A 210 -13.08 8.38 -12.75
C ARG A 210 -12.59 9.80 -12.52
N LEU A 211 -11.28 9.96 -12.55
CA LEU A 211 -10.63 11.27 -12.49
C LEU A 211 -10.71 11.95 -13.85
N ARG A 212 -11.35 13.12 -13.92
CA ARG A 212 -11.57 13.87 -15.16
C ARG A 212 -10.27 14.16 -15.91
N TYR A 213 -9.20 14.48 -15.19
CA TYR A 213 -7.89 14.76 -15.77
C TYR A 213 -7.14 13.49 -16.20
N LEU A 214 -7.60 12.30 -15.83
CA LEU A 214 -7.08 11.00 -16.27
C LEU A 214 -8.09 10.23 -17.14
N LYS A 215 -9.06 10.90 -17.75
CA LYS A 215 -10.14 10.26 -18.53
C LYS A 215 -9.67 9.36 -19.67
N LYS A 216 -8.47 9.58 -20.19
CA LYS A 216 -7.90 8.78 -21.29
C LYS A 216 -7.33 7.45 -20.83
N ILE A 217 -7.20 7.19 -19.54
CA ILE A 217 -6.63 5.95 -19.04
C ILE A 217 -7.68 5.11 -18.35
N LYS A 218 -7.51 3.79 -18.42
CA LYS A 218 -8.41 2.81 -17.80
C LYS A 218 -8.14 2.75 -16.29
N HIS A 219 -9.01 3.43 -15.53
CA HIS A 219 -8.94 3.46 -14.08
C HIS A 219 -10.34 3.60 -13.49
N PHE A 220 -10.55 3.03 -12.31
CA PHE A 220 -11.82 3.06 -11.63
C PHE A 220 -11.61 3.23 -10.13
N ILE A 221 -12.47 4.02 -9.51
CA ILE A 221 -12.52 4.26 -8.08
C ILE A 221 -13.87 3.81 -7.56
N LEU A 222 -13.88 3.17 -6.40
CA LEU A 222 -15.10 2.77 -5.72
C LEU A 222 -14.93 3.00 -4.22
N PHE A 223 -15.87 3.75 -3.64
CA PHE A 223 -15.88 4.04 -2.21
C PHE A 223 -16.43 2.86 -1.41
N PHE A 224 -15.88 2.67 -0.21
CA PHE A 224 -16.43 1.73 0.76
C PHE A 224 -17.70 2.28 1.39
N ASN A 225 -18.57 1.38 1.81
CA ASN A 225 -19.69 1.73 2.68
C ASN A 225 -19.17 1.99 4.09
N GLN A 226 -18.85 3.26 4.39
CA GLN A 226 -18.26 3.67 5.66
C GLN A 226 -19.18 3.42 6.85
N ASP A 227 -20.50 3.60 6.68
CA ASP A 227 -21.48 3.36 7.75
C ASP A 227 -21.44 1.90 8.20
N GLN A 228 -21.26 0.97 7.26
CA GLN A 228 -21.13 -0.44 7.57
C GLN A 228 -19.75 -0.78 8.14
N LEU A 229 -18.65 -0.30 7.54
CA LEU A 229 -17.29 -0.59 7.99
C LEU A 229 -16.96 -0.03 9.38
N GLN A 230 -17.52 1.13 9.72
CA GLN A 230 -17.31 1.81 11.00
C GLN A 230 -18.37 1.42 12.05
N SER A 231 -19.39 0.66 11.67
CA SER A 231 -20.40 0.15 12.61
C SER A 231 -19.75 -0.66 13.73
N LYS A 232 -20.18 -0.43 14.97
CA LYS A 232 -19.78 -1.24 16.14
C LYS A 232 -20.12 -2.74 15.97
N ASN A 233 -21.11 -3.04 15.14
CA ASN A 233 -21.56 -4.40 14.86
C ASN A 233 -20.83 -5.03 13.65
N CYS A 234 -19.95 -4.29 12.97
CA CYS A 234 -19.19 -4.83 11.85
C CYS A 234 -18.12 -5.80 12.39
N ASP A 235 -18.42 -7.08 12.32
CA ASP A 235 -17.46 -8.14 12.67
C ASP A 235 -16.37 -8.32 11.59
N GLU A 236 -15.43 -9.23 11.82
CA GLU A 236 -14.34 -9.52 10.92
C GLU A 236 -14.83 -10.03 9.55
N LEU A 237 -15.81 -10.93 9.55
CA LEU A 237 -16.36 -11.52 8.32
C LEU A 237 -17.09 -10.47 7.47
N GLN A 238 -17.84 -9.59 8.09
CA GLN A 238 -18.51 -8.48 7.41
C GLN A 238 -17.50 -7.51 6.80
N GLN A 239 -16.44 -7.14 7.52
CA GLN A 239 -15.36 -6.31 7.00
C GLN A 239 -14.69 -6.98 5.79
N GLN A 240 -14.34 -8.27 5.90
CA GLN A 240 -13.76 -9.05 4.81
C GLN A 240 -14.64 -9.03 3.57
N ASN A 241 -15.95 -9.24 3.74
CA ASN A 241 -16.89 -9.26 2.61
C ASN A 241 -17.03 -7.90 1.95
N LEU A 242 -17.20 -6.82 2.72
CA LEU A 242 -17.37 -5.45 2.20
C LEU A 242 -16.14 -4.99 1.39
N ILE A 243 -14.95 -5.24 1.90
CA ILE A 243 -13.70 -4.83 1.25
C ILE A 243 -13.47 -5.68 -0.01
N TYR A 244 -13.69 -6.98 0.10
CA TYR A 244 -13.51 -7.91 -1.02
C TYR A 244 -14.52 -7.69 -2.13
N GLU A 245 -15.78 -7.41 -1.83
CA GLU A 245 -16.81 -7.06 -2.81
C GLU A 245 -16.42 -5.81 -3.61
N THR A 246 -15.88 -4.80 -2.94
CA THR A 246 -15.36 -3.59 -3.61
C THR A 246 -14.25 -3.94 -4.60
N TYR A 247 -13.30 -4.79 -4.19
CA TYR A 247 -12.22 -5.27 -5.04
C TYR A 247 -12.73 -6.07 -6.24
N GLU A 248 -13.65 -7.03 -6.03
CA GLU A 248 -14.26 -7.83 -7.10
C GLU A 248 -14.97 -6.95 -8.13
N ARG A 249 -15.73 -5.98 -7.68
CA ARG A 249 -16.42 -5.03 -8.56
C ARG A 249 -15.45 -4.23 -9.42
N LEU A 250 -14.33 -3.76 -8.84
CA LEU A 250 -13.28 -3.06 -9.58
C LEU A 250 -12.63 -3.97 -10.64
N LEU A 251 -12.31 -5.22 -10.28
CA LEU A 251 -11.77 -6.19 -11.24
C LEU A 251 -12.74 -6.47 -12.39
N ASN A 252 -14.01 -6.72 -12.08
CA ASN A 252 -15.03 -6.98 -13.10
C ASN A 252 -15.21 -5.79 -14.04
N LYS A 253 -15.06 -4.56 -13.53
CA LYS A 253 -15.14 -3.34 -14.35
C LYS A 253 -13.95 -3.23 -15.32
N CYS A 254 -12.79 -3.83 -15.00
CA CYS A 254 -11.64 -3.88 -15.89
C CYS A 254 -11.84 -4.81 -17.10
N GLN A 255 -12.86 -5.67 -17.09
CA GLN A 255 -13.23 -6.57 -18.20
C GLN A 255 -12.05 -7.43 -18.68
N VAL A 256 -11.44 -8.16 -17.78
CA VAL A 256 -10.37 -9.13 -18.09
C VAL A 256 -10.85 -10.54 -17.79
N ASP A 257 -10.51 -11.48 -18.67
CA ASP A 257 -10.89 -12.89 -18.52
C ASP A 257 -10.10 -13.58 -17.39
N ASN A 258 -8.82 -13.20 -17.24
CA ASN A 258 -7.95 -13.77 -16.21
C ASN A 258 -7.22 -12.64 -15.47
N ILE A 259 -7.37 -12.60 -14.15
CA ILE A 259 -6.73 -11.60 -13.27
C ILE A 259 -5.20 -11.64 -13.35
N GLN A 260 -4.61 -12.81 -13.61
CA GLN A 260 -3.16 -12.96 -13.72
C GLN A 260 -2.57 -12.23 -14.93
N ASP A 261 -3.39 -11.92 -15.94
CA ASP A 261 -2.98 -11.15 -17.12
C ASP A 261 -3.20 -9.64 -16.94
N LEU A 262 -3.96 -9.24 -15.91
CA LEU A 262 -4.26 -7.85 -15.63
C LEU A 262 -3.08 -7.13 -14.98
N LYS A 263 -2.33 -6.38 -15.78
CA LYS A 263 -1.28 -5.50 -15.27
C LYS A 263 -1.94 -4.28 -14.64
N HIS A 264 -1.88 -4.18 -13.31
CA HIS A 264 -2.57 -3.09 -12.62
C HIS A 264 -1.83 -2.61 -11.38
N ASN A 265 -2.15 -1.40 -10.99
CA ASN A 265 -1.92 -0.90 -9.64
C ASN A 265 -3.25 -0.89 -8.90
N LEU A 266 -3.21 -1.29 -7.63
CA LEU A 266 -4.30 -1.11 -6.68
C LEU A 266 -3.85 -0.14 -5.60
N ILE A 267 -4.67 0.88 -5.30
CA ILE A 267 -4.47 1.83 -4.22
C ILE A 267 -5.68 1.72 -3.31
N MET A 268 -5.44 1.60 -2.01
CA MET A 268 -6.48 1.49 -0.99
C MET A 268 -6.25 2.56 0.07
N THR A 269 -7.27 3.32 0.37
CA THR A 269 -7.35 4.24 1.52
C THR A 269 -8.36 3.70 2.53
N GLN A 270 -8.65 4.45 3.58
CA GLN A 270 -9.73 4.11 4.50
C GLN A 270 -11.11 4.28 3.84
N GLU A 271 -11.22 5.13 2.82
CA GLU A 271 -12.47 5.54 2.20
C GLU A 271 -12.78 4.80 0.90
N PHE A 272 -11.76 4.44 0.11
CA PHE A 272 -11.95 3.90 -1.23
C PHE A 272 -10.84 2.96 -1.68
N MET A 273 -11.14 2.20 -2.73
CA MET A 273 -10.14 1.55 -3.59
C MET A 273 -10.10 2.20 -4.97
N MET A 274 -8.91 2.27 -5.55
CA MET A 274 -8.67 2.70 -6.92
C MET A 274 -7.82 1.66 -7.64
N ILE A 275 -8.27 1.25 -8.83
CA ILE A 275 -7.50 0.41 -9.75
C ILE A 275 -7.08 1.22 -10.97
N VAL A 276 -5.84 1.05 -11.41
CA VAL A 276 -5.31 1.63 -12.66
C VAL A 276 -4.74 0.50 -13.50
N VAL A 277 -5.24 0.32 -14.71
CA VAL A 277 -4.71 -0.69 -15.63
C VAL A 277 -3.42 -0.16 -16.25
N ARG A 278 -2.35 -0.95 -16.13
CA ARG A 278 -0.99 -0.55 -16.52
C ARG A 278 -0.57 -1.14 -17.84
N LYS A 279 0.30 -0.43 -18.53
CA LYS A 279 0.92 -0.85 -19.79
C LYS A 279 2.44 -0.92 -19.70
N LYS A 280 3.04 0.02 -18.95
CA LYS A 280 4.50 0.16 -18.83
C LYS A 280 4.88 0.67 -17.45
N ALA A 281 6.08 0.30 -16.97
CA ALA A 281 6.65 0.79 -15.71
C ALA A 281 7.65 1.95 -15.92
N ASN A 282 8.08 2.23 -17.14
CA ASN A 282 9.16 3.19 -17.41
C ASN A 282 8.76 4.23 -18.48
N TYR A 283 9.17 5.46 -18.24
CA TYR A 283 9.09 6.55 -19.21
C TYR A 283 10.44 7.27 -19.28
N ASN A 284 11.07 7.29 -20.46
CA ASN A 284 12.37 7.94 -20.69
C ASN A 284 13.47 7.58 -19.68
N GLY A 285 13.51 6.30 -19.25
CA GLY A 285 14.47 5.77 -18.28
C GLY A 285 14.10 5.99 -16.82
N VAL A 286 13.02 6.72 -16.53
CA VAL A 286 12.47 6.88 -15.16
C VAL A 286 11.47 5.76 -14.88
N SER A 287 11.58 5.11 -13.71
CA SER A 287 10.70 4.01 -13.29
C SER A 287 9.56 4.53 -12.42
N PHE A 288 8.35 3.97 -12.65
CA PHE A 288 7.13 4.35 -11.96
C PHE A 288 6.37 3.13 -11.43
N ASN A 289 5.87 3.24 -10.22
CA ASN A 289 4.98 2.29 -9.57
C ASN A 289 3.63 2.96 -9.24
N ALA A 290 2.78 2.31 -8.46
CA ALA A 290 1.46 2.83 -8.08
C ALA A 290 1.47 4.26 -7.48
N VAL A 291 2.57 4.65 -6.82
CA VAL A 291 2.67 5.95 -6.12
C VAL A 291 2.56 7.14 -7.08
N CYS A 292 2.93 6.99 -8.37
CA CYS A 292 2.77 8.09 -9.32
C CYS A 292 1.28 8.47 -9.53
N PHE A 293 0.35 7.52 -9.38
CA PHE A 293 -1.08 7.76 -9.44
C PHE A 293 -1.68 8.33 -8.14
N THR A 294 -0.85 8.58 -7.13
CA THR A 294 -1.24 9.37 -5.95
C THR A 294 -0.88 10.85 -6.06
N GLY A 295 -0.14 11.24 -7.08
CA GLY A 295 0.39 12.59 -7.28
C GLY A 295 1.85 12.77 -6.85
N SER A 296 2.51 11.69 -6.37
CA SER A 296 3.90 11.73 -5.90
C SER A 296 4.83 10.97 -6.85
N LEU A 297 5.87 11.64 -7.34
CA LEU A 297 6.87 11.08 -8.25
C LEU A 297 8.24 11.09 -7.57
N LEU A 298 9.05 10.06 -7.85
CA LEU A 298 10.41 9.95 -7.35
C LEU A 298 11.41 10.06 -8.48
N ALA A 299 12.42 10.91 -8.30
CA ALA A 299 13.60 10.99 -9.14
C ALA A 299 14.83 10.51 -8.35
N LYS A 300 15.60 9.59 -8.94
CA LYS A 300 16.78 8.97 -8.32
C LYS A 300 18.04 9.83 -8.44
N ASN A 301 18.00 10.82 -9.32
CA ASN A 301 19.11 11.74 -9.60
C ASN A 301 18.57 13.02 -10.25
N GLU A 302 19.43 14.01 -10.37
CA GLU A 302 19.09 15.31 -10.96
C GLU A 302 18.62 15.21 -12.42
N GLN A 303 19.21 14.29 -13.22
CA GLN A 303 18.80 14.11 -14.61
C GLN A 303 17.36 13.60 -14.72
N GLU A 304 16.95 12.62 -13.90
CA GLU A 304 15.56 12.16 -13.82
C GLU A 304 14.64 13.28 -13.33
N CYS A 305 15.08 14.04 -12.32
CA CYS A 305 14.32 15.18 -11.78
C CYS A 305 14.05 16.24 -12.84
N GLU A 306 15.06 16.64 -13.62
CA GLU A 306 14.91 17.62 -14.71
C GLU A 306 13.98 17.10 -15.82
N LYS A 307 14.07 15.82 -16.18
CA LYS A 307 13.13 15.20 -17.14
C LYS A 307 11.68 15.32 -16.66
N LEU A 308 11.41 15.04 -15.38
CA LEU A 308 10.07 15.11 -14.80
C LEU A 308 9.55 16.54 -14.70
N LYS A 309 10.43 17.51 -14.38
CA LYS A 309 10.07 18.93 -14.32
C LYS A 309 9.67 19.48 -15.69
N GLN A 310 10.34 19.05 -16.75
CA GLN A 310 10.09 19.49 -18.12
C GLN A 310 8.90 18.79 -18.78
N ALA A 311 8.67 17.51 -18.47
CA ALA A 311 7.60 16.72 -19.05
C ALA A 311 6.22 17.10 -18.48
N ARG A 312 5.16 16.88 -19.24
CA ARG A 312 3.78 16.94 -18.72
C ARG A 312 3.48 15.65 -17.96
N ILE A 313 3.22 15.77 -16.64
CA ILE A 313 3.04 14.61 -15.76
C ILE A 313 1.82 13.77 -16.17
N ILE A 314 0.73 14.44 -16.55
CA ILE A 314 -0.48 13.73 -17.03
C ILE A 314 -0.17 12.90 -18.27
N GLU A 315 0.63 13.41 -19.22
CA GLU A 315 1.04 12.63 -20.40
C GLU A 315 1.93 11.44 -20.04
N ILE A 316 2.77 11.57 -19.00
CA ILE A 316 3.52 10.43 -18.44
C ILE A 316 2.54 9.38 -17.91
N LEU A 317 1.56 9.76 -17.10
CA LEU A 317 0.58 8.83 -16.54
C LEU A 317 -0.24 8.14 -17.65
N GLU A 318 -0.64 8.88 -18.68
CA GLU A 318 -1.31 8.35 -19.87
C GLU A 318 -0.42 7.32 -20.62
N TYR A 319 0.87 7.57 -20.73
CA TYR A 319 1.82 6.64 -21.37
C TYR A 319 2.03 5.35 -20.58
N LEU A 320 1.99 5.43 -19.24
CA LEU A 320 2.23 4.30 -18.34
C LEU A 320 1.01 3.39 -18.19
N ALA A 321 -0.19 3.89 -18.47
CA ALA A 321 -1.46 3.19 -18.29
C ALA A 321 -2.05 2.70 -19.61
N GLU A 322 -3.04 1.83 -19.54
CA GLU A 322 -3.84 1.43 -20.68
C GLU A 322 -4.80 2.57 -21.08
N VAL A 323 -4.87 2.85 -22.37
CA VAL A 323 -5.79 3.85 -22.91
C VAL A 323 -7.21 3.29 -22.86
N ASP A 324 -8.14 4.12 -22.45
CA ASP A 324 -9.55 3.79 -22.39
C ASP A 324 -10.34 4.69 -23.34
N GLU A 325 -10.79 4.11 -24.43
CA GLU A 325 -11.57 4.82 -25.45
C GLU A 325 -13.10 4.75 -25.19
N TYR A 326 -13.53 4.01 -24.14
CA TYR A 326 -14.95 3.86 -23.84
C TYR A 326 -15.52 5.09 -23.15
N VAL A 327 -16.68 5.54 -23.63
CA VAL A 327 -17.53 6.51 -22.94
C VAL A 327 -18.46 5.72 -22.02
N TYR A 328 -18.27 5.85 -20.73
CA TYR A 328 -19.12 5.19 -19.72
C TYR A 328 -20.29 6.09 -19.35
N GLN A 329 -21.53 5.57 -19.46
CA GLN A 329 -22.74 6.31 -19.09
C GLN A 329 -23.03 6.26 -17.57
N ASP A 330 -22.47 5.25 -16.86
CA ASP A 330 -22.76 4.95 -15.45
C ASP A 330 -21.63 5.34 -14.51
N ILE A 331 -20.70 6.19 -14.96
CA ILE A 331 -19.52 6.58 -14.18
C ILE A 331 -19.54 8.09 -13.93
N ASP A 332 -19.38 8.47 -12.67
CA ASP A 332 -19.18 9.85 -12.28
C ASP A 332 -17.73 10.28 -12.48
N GLU A 333 -17.52 11.55 -12.81
CA GLU A 333 -16.20 12.16 -12.95
C GLU A 333 -15.91 13.10 -11.78
N CYS A 334 -14.75 12.96 -11.15
CA CYS A 334 -14.25 13.87 -10.13
C CYS A 334 -12.97 14.61 -10.57
#